data_1822eb9a030b6441402af1b7b106ae60
#
_entry.id   1822eb9a030b6441402af1b7b106ae60
#
_cell.length_a   1.000
_cell.length_b   1.000
_cell.length_c   1.000
_cell.angle_alpha   90.00
_cell.angle_beta   90.00
_cell.angle_gamma   90.00
#
_symmetry.space_group_name_H-M   'P 1'
#
loop_
_entity.id
_entity.type
_entity.pdbx_description
1 polymer ?
#
loop_
_entity_poly.entity_id
_entity_poly.type
_entity_poly.pdbx_seq_one_letter_code
_entity_poly.pdbx_strand_id
1 'polypeptide(L)'
;MKSIYHKPQELARSLRLLLLGLILCGAVACSAHHERVAIAIDTTTLRPGSLILRRGEGMLSTFFSKIASEGQRYSHCGIIDYDSTGQRWVVWHAYQDSSLGADGIFRQSLDSFMMESEAVAIYPALALDSLGLQKMRAYIALHRPGGQYPKRFDSHFDLRDTTTLYCTEFVALAYCATELPAYQVQPTGHNVAVPYTYYTLDDLIKTVNPLHIQK
;
A
#
# COMPACT_ATOMS: atom_id res chain seq x y z
N MET A 1 14.02 -13.84 74.34
CA MET A 1 13.30 -14.06 73.07
C MET A 1 12.50 -12.79 72.73
N LYS A 2 12.98 -11.96 71.76
CA LYS A 2 12.26 -10.75 71.31
C LYS A 2 11.43 -11.13 70.10
N SER A 3 10.10 -11.02 70.18
CA SER A 3 9.12 -11.27 69.14
C SER A 3 9.23 -10.21 68.10
N ILE A 4 9.49 -10.62 66.85
CA ILE A 4 9.51 -9.73 65.65
C ILE A 4 8.10 -9.75 65.06
N TYR A 5 7.21 -8.91 65.59
CA TYR A 5 5.94 -8.62 64.92
C TYR A 5 6.15 -7.45 63.94
N HIS A 6 6.38 -7.75 62.67
CA HIS A 6 6.28 -6.75 61.64
C HIS A 6 4.82 -6.33 61.45
N LYS A 7 4.55 -5.03 61.65
CA LYS A 7 3.19 -4.46 61.53
C LYS A 7 2.69 -4.60 60.07
N PRO A 8 1.57 -5.26 59.83
CA PRO A 8 1.03 -5.48 58.49
C PRO A 8 0.68 -4.18 57.75
N GLN A 9 0.56 -3.06 58.44
CA GLN A 9 0.27 -1.74 57.86
C GLN A 9 1.45 -1.12 57.07
N GLU A 10 2.69 -1.40 57.46
CA GLU A 10 3.87 -0.90 56.73
C GLU A 10 4.08 -1.63 55.42
N LEU A 11 3.83 -2.93 55.39
CA LEU A 11 3.90 -3.73 54.17
C LEU A 11 2.86 -3.30 53.12
N ALA A 12 1.64 -3.00 53.59
CA ALA A 12 0.55 -2.51 52.72
C ALA A 12 0.83 -1.11 52.19
N ARG A 13 1.53 -0.26 52.93
CA ARG A 13 1.94 1.08 52.49
C ARG A 13 3.03 1.01 51.40
N SER A 14 4.05 0.17 51.61
CA SER A 14 5.12 -0.03 50.63
C SER A 14 4.63 -0.66 49.34
N LEU A 15 3.67 -1.60 49.40
CA LEU A 15 3.06 -2.22 48.23
C LEU A 15 2.20 -1.23 47.43
N ARG A 16 1.47 -0.32 48.11
CA ARG A 16 0.70 0.75 47.44
C ARG A 16 1.59 1.76 46.76
N LEU A 17 2.73 2.13 47.34
CA LEU A 17 3.69 3.06 46.73
C LEU A 17 4.40 2.42 45.53
N LEU A 18 4.71 1.11 45.58
CA LEU A 18 5.24 0.37 44.41
C LEU A 18 4.24 0.24 43.28
N LEU A 19 2.97 -0.02 43.56
CA LEU A 19 1.90 -0.05 42.56
C LEU A 19 1.64 1.31 41.93
N LEU A 20 1.65 2.40 42.72
CA LEU A 20 1.54 3.77 42.19
C LEU A 20 2.76 4.16 41.34
N GLY A 21 3.96 3.74 41.72
CA GLY A 21 5.18 3.95 40.92
C GLY A 21 5.15 3.21 39.58
N LEU A 22 4.64 1.97 39.57
CA LEU A 22 4.45 1.19 38.33
C LEU A 22 3.38 1.79 37.39
N ILE A 23 2.30 2.35 37.94
CA ILE A 23 1.25 3.02 37.18
C ILE A 23 1.78 4.34 36.58
N LEU A 24 2.57 5.13 37.32
CA LEU A 24 3.19 6.36 36.80
C LEU A 24 4.27 6.05 35.76
N CYS A 25 5.10 5.01 35.91
CA CYS A 25 6.05 4.61 34.86
C CYS A 25 5.35 4.07 33.61
N GLY A 26 4.21 3.38 33.74
CA GLY A 26 3.41 2.91 32.59
C GLY A 26 2.76 4.03 31.79
N ALA A 27 2.51 5.18 32.41
CA ALA A 27 1.87 6.33 31.74
C ALA A 27 2.86 7.21 30.94
N VAL A 28 4.18 7.07 31.15
CA VAL A 28 5.22 7.81 30.41
C VAL A 28 5.78 7.00 29.24
N ALA A 29 5.49 5.70 29.16
CA ALA A 29 5.96 4.83 28.11
C ALA A 29 4.87 4.62 27.05
N CYS A 30 4.41 5.64 26.36
CA CYS A 30 3.88 5.52 24.99
C CYS A 30 3.38 6.86 24.50
N SER A 31 4.23 7.61 23.92
CA SER A 31 3.90 8.51 22.80
C SER A 31 5.20 8.91 22.14
N ALA A 32 5.97 7.94 21.68
CA ALA A 32 6.78 8.18 20.51
C ALA A 32 5.80 8.34 19.34
N HIS A 33 5.13 9.48 19.26
CA HIS A 33 4.61 9.97 18.00
C HIS A 33 5.86 10.10 17.11
N HIS A 34 6.12 9.09 16.30
CA HIS A 34 6.97 9.27 15.14
C HIS A 34 6.28 10.39 14.34
N GLU A 35 6.84 11.58 14.44
CA GLU A 35 6.45 12.70 13.61
C GLU A 35 6.76 12.26 12.18
N ARG A 36 5.72 11.83 11.46
CA ARG A 36 5.86 11.38 10.08
C ARG A 36 6.27 12.60 9.29
N VAL A 37 7.48 12.60 8.78
CA VAL A 37 7.93 13.61 7.83
C VAL A 37 6.99 13.55 6.63
N ALA A 38 6.24 14.61 6.40
CA ALA A 38 5.34 14.68 5.24
C ALA A 38 6.17 14.55 3.96
N ILE A 39 5.89 13.53 3.16
CA ILE A 39 6.52 13.36 1.86
C ILE A 39 5.96 14.45 0.94
N ALA A 40 6.78 15.45 0.63
CA ALA A 40 6.40 16.51 -0.29
C ALA A 40 6.58 16.04 -1.74
N ILE A 41 5.52 16.12 -2.54
CA ILE A 41 5.55 15.82 -3.97
C ILE A 41 5.23 17.10 -4.74
N ASP A 42 6.02 17.39 -5.77
CA ASP A 42 5.67 18.43 -6.74
C ASP A 42 4.52 17.96 -7.61
N THR A 43 3.31 18.39 -7.26
CA THR A 43 2.09 18.00 -7.97
C THR A 43 1.99 18.59 -9.38
N THR A 44 2.84 19.58 -9.74
CA THR A 44 2.84 20.17 -11.09
C THR A 44 3.44 19.23 -12.14
N THR A 45 4.23 18.25 -11.69
CA THR A 45 4.85 17.24 -12.55
C THR A 45 4.03 15.97 -12.71
N LEU A 46 2.95 15.83 -11.92
CA LEU A 46 2.11 14.64 -11.95
C LEU A 46 1.34 14.53 -13.28
N ARG A 47 1.15 13.30 -13.72
CA ARG A 47 0.36 12.97 -14.91
C ARG A 47 -0.64 11.87 -14.57
N PRO A 48 -1.89 11.97 -15.05
CA PRO A 48 -2.84 10.85 -14.97
C PRO A 48 -2.25 9.60 -15.62
N GLY A 49 -2.45 8.45 -14.98
CA GLY A 49 -1.90 7.19 -15.42
C GLY A 49 -0.51 6.86 -14.87
N SER A 50 0.16 7.77 -14.14
CA SER A 50 1.45 7.50 -13.52
C SER A 50 1.37 6.38 -12.50
N LEU A 51 2.39 5.52 -12.46
CA LEU A 51 2.57 4.50 -11.43
C LEU A 51 3.04 5.17 -10.14
N ILE A 52 2.40 4.84 -9.02
CA ILE A 52 2.89 5.19 -7.69
C ILE A 52 3.16 3.91 -6.91
N LEU A 53 4.31 3.89 -6.25
CA LEU A 53 4.71 2.83 -5.32
C LEU A 53 4.77 3.39 -3.91
N ARG A 54 4.40 2.57 -2.92
CA ARG A 54 4.60 2.91 -1.51
C ARG A 54 5.16 1.74 -0.71
N ARG A 55 5.87 2.06 0.36
CA ARG A 55 6.13 1.17 1.46
C ARG A 55 5.17 1.51 2.58
N GLY A 56 4.29 0.59 2.93
CA GLY A 56 3.41 0.71 4.08
C GLY A 56 4.05 0.13 5.35
N GLU A 57 3.42 0.38 6.48
CA GLU A 57 3.80 -0.19 7.78
C GLU A 57 3.20 -1.60 7.97
N GLY A 58 3.83 -2.38 8.85
CA GLY A 58 3.29 -3.64 9.38
C GLY A 58 3.77 -4.92 8.71
N MET A 59 3.34 -6.05 9.27
CA MET A 59 3.83 -7.39 8.94
C MET A 59 3.44 -7.81 7.51
N LEU A 60 2.24 -7.45 7.05
CA LEU A 60 1.78 -7.72 5.68
C LEU A 60 2.61 -6.94 4.66
N SER A 61 2.91 -5.66 4.94
CA SER A 61 3.77 -4.85 4.09
C SER A 61 5.17 -5.46 3.95
N THR A 62 5.74 -5.98 5.04
CA THR A 62 7.02 -6.69 5.03
C THR A 62 6.96 -7.99 4.23
N PHE A 63 5.86 -8.73 4.29
CA PHE A 63 5.66 -9.93 3.47
C PHE A 63 5.56 -9.56 1.99
N PHE A 64 4.73 -8.59 1.64
CA PHE A 64 4.57 -8.13 0.26
C PHE A 64 5.87 -7.54 -0.33
N SER A 65 6.66 -6.81 0.46
CA SER A 65 7.95 -6.28 -0.01
C SER A 65 8.94 -7.37 -0.40
N LYS A 66 8.89 -8.55 0.24
CA LYS A 66 9.73 -9.70 -0.10
C LYS A 66 9.36 -10.35 -1.44
N ILE A 67 8.09 -10.24 -1.85
CA ILE A 67 7.59 -10.80 -3.11
C ILE A 67 7.74 -9.76 -4.24
N ALA A 68 7.80 -8.48 -3.90
CA ALA A 68 7.72 -7.37 -4.83
C ALA A 68 9.01 -7.07 -5.63
N SER A 69 10.11 -7.71 -5.37
CA SER A 69 11.44 -7.64 -6.00
C SER A 69 12.19 -6.33 -5.81
N GLU A 70 11.81 -5.18 -6.22
CA GLU A 70 12.60 -3.91 -6.20
C GLU A 70 13.36 -3.67 -4.86
N GLY A 71 14.41 -4.49 -4.63
CA GLY A 71 15.22 -4.43 -3.41
C GLY A 71 14.44 -4.50 -2.10
N GLN A 72 13.22 -5.05 -2.12
CA GLN A 72 12.27 -5.09 -0.99
C GLN A 72 11.92 -3.70 -0.44
N ARG A 73 12.04 -2.67 -1.28
CA ARG A 73 11.88 -1.27 -0.88
C ARG A 73 10.42 -0.85 -0.79
N TYR A 74 9.58 -1.36 -1.68
CA TYR A 74 8.15 -1.06 -1.76
C TYR A 74 7.31 -2.32 -1.60
N SER A 75 6.08 -2.16 -1.16
CA SER A 75 5.17 -3.27 -0.87
C SER A 75 3.81 -3.12 -1.51
N HIS A 76 3.54 -1.98 -2.13
CA HIS A 76 2.22 -1.67 -2.68
C HIS A 76 2.33 -0.68 -3.84
N CYS A 77 1.34 -0.70 -4.73
CA CYS A 77 1.29 0.20 -5.88
C CYS A 77 -0.14 0.62 -6.24
N GLY A 78 -0.21 1.68 -7.05
CA GLY A 78 -1.44 2.18 -7.62
C GLY A 78 -1.20 3.06 -8.84
N ILE A 79 -2.29 3.58 -9.38
CA ILE A 79 -2.31 4.49 -10.54
C ILE A 79 -2.77 5.86 -10.07
N ILE A 80 -1.95 6.88 -10.32
CA ILE A 80 -2.34 8.29 -10.08
C ILE A 80 -3.33 8.72 -11.16
N ASP A 81 -4.41 9.37 -10.74
CA ASP A 81 -5.36 10.01 -11.65
C ASP A 81 -5.82 11.37 -11.10
N TYR A 82 -6.38 12.21 -11.98
CA TYR A 82 -6.91 13.50 -11.58
C TYR A 82 -8.43 13.47 -11.58
N ASP A 83 -9.03 13.68 -10.43
CA ASP A 83 -10.49 13.86 -10.27
C ASP A 83 -10.84 15.32 -10.58
N SER A 84 -11.29 15.57 -11.81
CA SER A 84 -11.68 16.91 -12.24
C SER A 84 -12.89 17.48 -11.50
N THR A 85 -13.78 16.62 -10.99
CA THR A 85 -14.94 17.03 -10.22
C THR A 85 -14.54 17.52 -8.83
N GLY A 86 -13.68 16.75 -8.15
CA GLY A 86 -13.14 17.10 -6.84
C GLY A 86 -11.90 18.00 -6.89
N GLN A 87 -11.39 18.32 -8.09
CA GLN A 87 -10.18 19.12 -8.30
C GLN A 87 -8.98 18.64 -7.50
N ARG A 88 -8.77 17.32 -7.45
CA ARG A 88 -7.72 16.70 -6.63
C ARG A 88 -7.08 15.49 -7.29
N TRP A 89 -5.85 15.21 -6.89
CA TRP A 89 -5.16 13.99 -7.24
C TRP A 89 -5.66 12.82 -6.40
N VAL A 90 -5.87 11.69 -7.05
CA VAL A 90 -6.32 10.43 -6.44
C VAL A 90 -5.42 9.28 -6.86
N VAL A 91 -5.43 8.21 -6.08
CA VAL A 91 -4.77 6.94 -6.40
C VAL A 91 -5.83 5.86 -6.48
N TRP A 92 -5.84 5.15 -7.59
CA TRP A 92 -6.56 3.90 -7.75
C TRP A 92 -5.64 2.75 -7.42
N HIS A 93 -6.03 1.86 -6.53
CA HIS A 93 -5.23 0.69 -6.15
C HIS A 93 -6.14 -0.46 -5.73
N ALA A 94 -5.64 -1.72 -5.83
CA ALA A 94 -6.36 -2.85 -5.24
C ALA A 94 -5.96 -2.97 -3.78
N TYR A 95 -6.95 -2.98 -2.91
CA TYR A 95 -6.76 -2.92 -1.46
C TYR A 95 -7.84 -3.70 -0.72
N GLN A 96 -7.48 -4.23 0.44
CA GLN A 96 -8.44 -4.84 1.36
C GLN A 96 -8.27 -4.24 2.74
N ASP A 97 -9.31 -3.58 3.22
CA ASP A 97 -9.39 -3.03 4.56
C ASP A 97 -10.85 -2.96 5.01
N SER A 98 -11.21 -3.79 5.98
CA SER A 98 -12.59 -3.85 6.49
C SER A 98 -13.03 -2.57 7.20
N SER A 99 -12.10 -1.81 7.79
CA SER A 99 -12.40 -0.54 8.48
C SER A 99 -12.80 0.56 7.50
N LEU A 100 -12.28 0.51 6.27
CA LEU A 100 -12.59 1.42 5.18
C LEU A 100 -13.68 0.86 4.23
N GLY A 101 -14.15 -0.36 4.46
CA GLY A 101 -15.04 -1.06 3.53
C GLY A 101 -14.39 -1.34 2.17
N ALA A 102 -13.07 -1.36 2.10
CA ALA A 102 -12.33 -1.61 0.87
C ALA A 102 -12.14 -3.11 0.65
N ASP A 103 -12.54 -3.60 -0.53
CA ASP A 103 -12.29 -4.97 -0.99
C ASP A 103 -12.23 -4.98 -2.52
N GLY A 104 -11.03 -4.86 -3.08
CA GLY A 104 -10.79 -4.76 -4.51
C GLY A 104 -10.27 -3.39 -4.95
N ILE A 105 -10.73 -2.87 -6.10
CA ILE A 105 -10.26 -1.58 -6.62
C ILE A 105 -10.86 -0.44 -5.79
N PHE A 106 -10.01 0.26 -5.09
CA PHE A 106 -10.35 1.35 -4.18
C PHE A 106 -9.77 2.67 -4.66
N ARG A 107 -10.46 3.78 -4.37
CA ARG A 107 -10.00 5.14 -4.69
C ARG A 107 -9.68 5.90 -3.41
N GLN A 108 -8.45 6.33 -3.26
CA GLN A 108 -7.96 7.12 -2.15
C GLN A 108 -7.45 8.49 -2.62
N SER A 109 -7.50 9.54 -1.81
CA SER A 109 -6.78 10.77 -2.14
C SER A 109 -5.27 10.52 -2.16
N LEU A 110 -4.53 11.25 -3.01
CA LEU A 110 -3.07 11.13 -3.04
C LEU A 110 -2.45 11.41 -1.67
N ASP A 111 -2.94 12.45 -0.97
CA ASP A 111 -2.45 12.81 0.36
C ASP A 111 -2.66 11.67 1.37
N SER A 112 -3.86 11.05 1.39
CA SER A 112 -4.11 9.92 2.29
C SER A 112 -3.25 8.71 1.94
N PHE A 113 -3.06 8.43 0.64
CA PHE A 113 -2.18 7.35 0.20
C PHE A 113 -0.74 7.56 0.67
N MET A 114 -0.24 8.80 0.62
CA MET A 114 1.11 9.16 1.08
C MET A 114 1.24 9.15 2.60
N MET A 115 0.24 9.61 3.33
CA MET A 115 0.26 9.64 4.81
C MET A 115 0.42 8.24 5.43
N GLU A 116 -0.03 7.20 4.73
CA GLU A 116 0.13 5.80 5.13
C GLU A 116 1.47 5.18 4.69
N SER A 117 2.41 5.99 4.21
CA SER A 117 3.62 5.51 3.53
C SER A 117 4.89 5.91 4.28
N GLU A 118 5.82 4.98 4.45
CA GLU A 118 7.20 5.24 4.91
C GLU A 118 8.10 5.75 3.76
N ALA A 119 7.82 5.32 2.54
CA ALA A 119 8.50 5.72 1.32
C ALA A 119 7.56 5.68 0.13
N VAL A 120 7.77 6.58 -0.82
CA VAL A 120 7.00 6.70 -2.07
C VAL A 120 7.95 6.86 -3.25
N ALA A 121 7.60 6.26 -4.39
CA ALA A 121 8.18 6.55 -5.69
C ALA A 121 7.08 6.75 -6.72
N ILE A 122 7.31 7.66 -7.67
CA ILE A 122 6.39 7.93 -8.76
C ILE A 122 7.14 7.78 -10.09
N TYR A 123 6.54 7.02 -11.00
CA TYR A 123 7.03 6.80 -12.35
C TYR A 123 6.01 7.36 -13.34
N PRO A 124 6.34 8.43 -14.07
CA PRO A 124 5.39 9.05 -14.97
C PRO A 124 5.10 8.17 -16.19
N ALA A 125 3.83 8.04 -16.55
CA ALA A 125 3.38 7.30 -17.73
C ALA A 125 3.56 8.14 -19.01
N LEU A 126 4.80 8.32 -19.46
CA LEU A 126 5.16 9.26 -20.52
C LEU A 126 4.60 8.90 -21.91
N ALA A 127 4.41 7.62 -22.20
CA ALA A 127 3.89 7.12 -23.47
C ALA A 127 2.35 7.00 -23.49
N LEU A 128 1.66 7.37 -22.40
CA LEU A 128 0.22 7.28 -22.29
C LEU A 128 -0.43 8.49 -22.97
N ASP A 129 -1.15 8.22 -24.06
CA ASP A 129 -1.95 9.24 -24.74
C ASP A 129 -3.37 9.35 -24.14
N SER A 130 -4.17 10.28 -24.69
CA SER A 130 -5.53 10.52 -24.21
C SER A 130 -6.47 9.33 -24.44
N LEU A 131 -6.30 8.59 -25.52
CA LEU A 131 -7.12 7.40 -25.80
C LEU A 131 -6.76 6.25 -24.87
N GLY A 132 -5.48 5.99 -24.66
CA GLY A 132 -5.01 5.01 -23.69
C GLY A 132 -5.47 5.33 -22.25
N LEU A 133 -5.39 6.60 -21.86
CA LEU A 133 -5.91 7.05 -20.55
C LEU A 133 -7.43 6.81 -20.43
N GLN A 134 -8.20 7.07 -21.50
CA GLN A 134 -9.63 6.80 -21.51
C GLN A 134 -9.93 5.31 -21.35
N LYS A 135 -9.22 4.44 -22.07
CA LYS A 135 -9.37 2.98 -21.98
C LYS A 135 -9.02 2.46 -20.60
N MET A 136 -7.93 2.95 -20.01
CA MET A 136 -7.52 2.61 -18.63
C MET A 136 -8.60 3.01 -17.63
N ARG A 137 -9.15 4.22 -17.72
CA ARG A 137 -10.25 4.69 -16.87
C ARG A 137 -11.52 3.85 -17.05
N ALA A 138 -11.83 3.43 -18.28
CA ALA A 138 -12.94 2.53 -18.57
C ALA A 138 -12.75 1.17 -17.88
N TYR A 139 -11.54 0.60 -17.93
CA TYR A 139 -11.21 -0.62 -17.21
C TYR A 139 -11.44 -0.47 -15.70
N ILE A 140 -10.94 0.61 -15.09
CA ILE A 140 -11.15 0.89 -13.66
C ILE A 140 -12.64 1.02 -13.34
N ALA A 141 -13.39 1.78 -14.13
CA ALA A 141 -14.83 1.98 -13.93
C ALA A 141 -15.63 0.67 -14.02
N LEU A 142 -15.21 -0.24 -14.90
CA LEU A 142 -15.85 -1.53 -15.12
C LEU A 142 -15.64 -2.49 -13.93
N HIS A 143 -14.45 -2.48 -13.34
CA HIS A 143 -14.02 -3.49 -12.35
C HIS A 143 -13.96 -3.00 -10.89
N ARG A 144 -14.15 -1.70 -10.64
CA ARG A 144 -14.27 -1.19 -9.27
C ARG A 144 -15.58 -1.61 -8.60
N PRO A 145 -15.71 -1.55 -7.26
CA PRO A 145 -16.99 -1.71 -6.59
C PRO A 145 -18.07 -0.79 -7.18
N GLY A 146 -19.22 -1.37 -7.49
CA GLY A 146 -20.32 -0.68 -8.20
C GLY A 146 -20.16 -0.61 -9.72
N GLY A 147 -19.07 -1.14 -10.28
CA GLY A 147 -18.92 -1.36 -11.73
C GLY A 147 -19.71 -2.58 -12.22
N GLN A 148 -19.71 -2.82 -13.52
CA GLN A 148 -20.45 -3.94 -14.13
C GLN A 148 -19.87 -5.32 -13.76
N TYR A 149 -18.54 -5.42 -13.62
CA TYR A 149 -17.81 -6.65 -13.29
C TYR A 149 -16.82 -6.40 -12.13
N PRO A 150 -17.34 -6.14 -10.91
CA PRO A 150 -16.49 -5.78 -9.79
C PRO A 150 -15.57 -6.93 -9.41
N LYS A 151 -14.31 -6.63 -9.15
CA LYS A 151 -13.30 -7.58 -8.70
C LYS A 151 -12.95 -7.33 -7.23
N ARG A 152 -12.83 -8.41 -6.46
CA ARG A 152 -12.41 -8.36 -5.07
C ARG A 152 -10.90 -8.42 -4.94
N PHE A 153 -10.38 -8.19 -3.74
CA PHE A 153 -8.95 -8.32 -3.49
C PHE A 153 -8.51 -9.79 -3.47
N ASP A 154 -7.42 -10.10 -4.17
CA ASP A 154 -6.77 -11.41 -4.16
C ASP A 154 -5.60 -11.44 -3.16
N SER A 155 -5.71 -12.27 -2.12
CA SER A 155 -4.64 -12.54 -1.17
C SER A 155 -3.77 -13.75 -1.54
N HIS A 156 -4.11 -14.47 -2.60
CA HIS A 156 -3.43 -15.71 -3.03
C HIS A 156 -2.51 -15.51 -4.23
N PHE A 157 -2.58 -14.37 -4.91
CA PHE A 157 -1.79 -14.05 -6.12
C PHE A 157 -2.03 -15.00 -7.29
N ASP A 158 -3.25 -15.53 -7.43
CA ASP A 158 -3.60 -16.51 -8.44
C ASP A 158 -4.21 -15.86 -9.69
N LEU A 159 -3.38 -15.59 -10.70
CA LEU A 159 -3.83 -15.00 -11.98
C LEU A 159 -4.90 -15.84 -12.72
N ARG A 160 -5.19 -17.06 -12.30
CA ARG A 160 -6.26 -17.90 -12.87
C ARG A 160 -7.63 -17.53 -12.33
N ASP A 161 -7.68 -16.89 -11.14
CA ASP A 161 -8.94 -16.35 -10.61
C ASP A 161 -9.23 -14.98 -11.22
N THR A 162 -10.06 -14.98 -12.23
CA THR A 162 -10.44 -13.75 -12.94
C THR A 162 -11.44 -12.87 -12.18
N THR A 163 -11.93 -13.31 -11.01
CA THR A 163 -12.92 -12.58 -10.19
C THR A 163 -12.27 -11.72 -9.11
N THR A 164 -10.99 -11.94 -8.85
CA THR A 164 -10.18 -11.21 -7.87
C THR A 164 -8.99 -10.55 -8.54
N LEU A 165 -8.27 -9.67 -7.82
CA LEU A 165 -7.00 -9.09 -8.24
C LEU A 165 -6.21 -8.52 -7.05
N TYR A 166 -4.89 -8.52 -7.13
CA TYR A 166 -4.01 -7.87 -6.17
C TYR A 166 -3.41 -6.57 -6.77
N CYS A 167 -2.65 -5.81 -5.99
CA CYS A 167 -2.26 -4.45 -6.37
C CYS A 167 -1.46 -4.37 -7.68
N THR A 168 -0.45 -5.23 -7.88
CA THR A 168 0.35 -5.21 -9.12
C THR A 168 -0.41 -5.76 -10.32
N GLU A 169 -1.25 -6.77 -10.12
CA GLU A 169 -2.15 -7.28 -11.15
C GLU A 169 -3.15 -6.23 -11.62
N PHE A 170 -3.77 -5.51 -10.69
CA PHE A 170 -4.67 -4.41 -11.02
C PHE A 170 -3.99 -3.39 -11.94
N VAL A 171 -2.81 -2.91 -11.56
CA VAL A 171 -2.06 -1.92 -12.34
C VAL A 171 -1.66 -2.49 -13.70
N ALA A 172 -1.16 -3.73 -13.75
CA ALA A 172 -0.78 -4.40 -14.99
C ALA A 172 -1.95 -4.52 -15.97
N LEU A 173 -3.10 -4.99 -15.49
CA LEU A 173 -4.30 -5.14 -16.33
C LEU A 173 -4.87 -3.80 -16.78
N ALA A 174 -4.83 -2.75 -15.92
CA ALA A 174 -5.23 -1.41 -16.30
C ALA A 174 -4.31 -0.81 -17.38
N TYR A 175 -3.00 -1.08 -17.34
CA TYR A 175 -2.06 -0.70 -18.38
C TYR A 175 -2.30 -1.50 -19.67
N CYS A 176 -2.44 -2.81 -19.60
CA CYS A 176 -2.76 -3.64 -20.78
C CYS A 176 -4.05 -3.20 -21.47
N ALA A 177 -5.05 -2.73 -20.70
CA ALA A 177 -6.31 -2.23 -21.26
C ALA A 177 -6.15 -0.96 -22.13
N THR A 178 -5.02 -0.26 -22.03
CA THR A 178 -4.72 0.88 -22.95
C THR A 178 -4.52 0.43 -24.38
N GLU A 179 -4.18 -0.85 -24.61
CA GLU A 179 -3.79 -1.45 -25.88
C GLU A 179 -2.52 -0.84 -26.51
N LEU A 180 -1.83 0.03 -25.78
CA LEU A 180 -0.56 0.61 -26.24
C LEU A 180 0.56 -0.43 -26.10
N PRO A 181 1.40 -0.63 -27.13
CA PRO A 181 2.51 -1.61 -27.05
C PRO A 181 3.46 -1.36 -25.87
N ALA A 182 3.67 -0.10 -25.51
CA ALA A 182 4.53 0.29 -24.37
C ALA A 182 3.98 -0.14 -23.01
N TYR A 183 2.70 -0.47 -22.92
CA TYR A 183 2.02 -0.82 -21.66
C TYR A 183 1.53 -2.27 -21.62
N GLN A 184 2.09 -3.15 -22.44
CA GLN A 184 1.81 -4.58 -22.38
C GLN A 184 2.68 -5.26 -21.33
N VAL A 185 2.17 -5.33 -20.09
CA VAL A 185 2.88 -5.91 -18.93
C VAL A 185 2.82 -7.43 -19.01
N GLN A 186 3.97 -8.09 -18.77
CA GLN A 186 4.06 -9.54 -18.68
C GLN A 186 4.47 -9.94 -17.25
N PRO A 187 3.81 -10.93 -16.63
CA PRO A 187 4.15 -11.37 -15.29
C PRO A 187 5.44 -12.20 -15.32
N THR A 188 6.44 -11.83 -14.50
CA THR A 188 7.71 -12.54 -14.39
C THR A 188 8.01 -13.05 -12.99
N GLY A 189 7.16 -12.74 -12.00
CA GLY A 189 7.36 -13.16 -10.62
C GLY A 189 7.26 -14.67 -10.42
N HIS A 190 8.23 -15.22 -9.70
CA HIS A 190 8.25 -16.62 -9.26
C HIS A 190 8.71 -16.66 -7.80
N ASN A 191 7.98 -17.40 -6.96
CA ASN A 191 8.36 -17.60 -5.58
C ASN A 191 7.92 -19.00 -5.11
N VAL A 192 8.70 -19.61 -4.22
CA VAL A 192 8.37 -20.93 -3.65
C VAL A 192 7.04 -20.91 -2.88
N ALA A 193 6.70 -19.78 -2.26
CA ALA A 193 5.45 -19.61 -1.53
C ALA A 193 4.23 -19.35 -2.43
N VAL A 194 4.46 -18.99 -3.71
CA VAL A 194 3.41 -18.71 -4.70
C VAL A 194 3.70 -19.61 -5.90
N PRO A 195 3.00 -20.74 -6.06
CA PRO A 195 3.33 -21.76 -7.06
C PRO A 195 2.98 -21.35 -8.50
N TYR A 196 2.60 -20.12 -8.72
CA TYR A 196 2.20 -19.56 -10.02
C TYR A 196 3.07 -18.36 -10.38
N THR A 197 3.13 -18.04 -11.67
CA THR A 197 3.66 -16.75 -12.13
C THR A 197 2.73 -15.62 -11.66
N TYR A 198 3.30 -14.50 -11.21
CA TYR A 198 2.56 -13.34 -10.76
C TYR A 198 3.21 -12.04 -11.25
N TYR A 199 2.44 -10.93 -11.26
CA TYR A 199 2.97 -9.60 -11.56
C TYR A 199 3.75 -9.06 -10.37
N THR A 200 4.96 -8.53 -10.64
CA THR A 200 5.83 -7.88 -9.66
C THR A 200 5.80 -6.35 -9.83
N LEU A 201 6.34 -5.62 -8.85
CA LEU A 201 6.58 -4.18 -9.01
C LEU A 201 7.61 -3.91 -10.11
N ASP A 202 8.61 -4.78 -10.27
CA ASP A 202 9.64 -4.65 -11.31
C ASP A 202 9.04 -4.74 -12.71
N ASP A 203 8.03 -5.59 -12.92
CA ASP A 203 7.34 -5.68 -14.21
C ASP A 203 6.66 -4.35 -14.57
N LEU A 204 6.05 -3.69 -13.58
CA LEU A 204 5.41 -2.40 -13.75
C LEU A 204 6.42 -1.28 -13.98
N ILE A 205 7.51 -1.25 -13.19
CA ILE A 205 8.55 -0.22 -13.32
C ILE A 205 9.20 -0.29 -14.70
N LYS A 206 9.55 -1.48 -15.17
CA LYS A 206 10.12 -1.69 -16.51
C LYS A 206 9.17 -1.20 -17.62
N THR A 207 7.88 -1.35 -17.42
CA THR A 207 6.86 -0.92 -18.38
C THR A 207 6.79 0.60 -18.51
N VAL A 208 6.79 1.33 -17.38
CA VAL A 208 6.69 2.81 -17.39
C VAL A 208 8.04 3.51 -17.52
N ASN A 209 9.12 2.83 -17.17
CA ASN A 209 10.49 3.34 -17.24
C ASN A 209 11.44 2.28 -17.82
N PRO A 210 11.41 2.04 -19.14
CA PRO A 210 12.19 0.97 -19.80
C PRO A 210 13.70 1.15 -19.68
N LEU A 211 14.18 2.34 -19.29
CA LEU A 211 15.62 2.61 -19.05
C LEU A 211 16.04 2.33 -17.60
N HIS A 212 15.11 1.93 -16.74
CA HIS A 212 15.41 1.53 -15.37
C HIS A 212 16.11 0.16 -15.38
N ILE A 213 17.44 0.18 -15.45
CA ILE A 213 18.28 -1.00 -15.30
C ILE A 213 18.62 -1.09 -13.82
N GLN A 214 18.13 -2.12 -13.14
CA GLN A 214 18.56 -2.42 -11.76
C GLN A 214 20.08 -2.68 -11.77
N LYS A 215 20.81 -1.94 -10.97
CA LYS A 215 22.22 -2.18 -10.68
C LYS A 215 22.36 -2.98 -9.41
#